data_2347d99a0e20bb8ed440fe46d4a30e53
#
_entry.id   2347d99a0e20bb8ed440fe46d4a30e53
#
_cell.length_a   1.000
_cell.length_b   1.000
_cell.length_c   1.000
_cell.angle_alpha   90.00
_cell.angle_beta   90.00
_cell.angle_gamma   90.00
#
_symmetry.space_group_name_H-M   'P 1'
#
loop_
_entity.id
_entity.type
_entity.pdbx_description
1 polymer ?
#
loop_
_entity_poly.entity_id
_entity_poly.type
_entity_poly.pdbx_seq_one_letter_code
_entity_poly.pdbx_strand_id
1 'polypeptide(L)'
;MANLIYVANTSLDGYTEDEDGKFDWTDPSEEYFRFITNIVRATHTHLYGRRMYETMMVWETDPNLAAESPLQRDFAEVWQAANKIVYSRTLETISTRKTQLERTFDAEAIRKLKESIEHDILIGGPELAAHAFRAGLIDECHLFLIPILVGGGKRCLPANVRLELDLLEERRFGSGVVFLRYRTRQGRAADR
;
A
#
# COMPACT_ATOMS: atom_id res chain seq x y z
N MET A 1 12.46 -10.58 11.74
CA MET A 1 11.44 -10.90 10.71
C MET A 1 10.76 -9.60 10.33
N ALA A 2 10.72 -9.26 9.07
CA ALA A 2 10.08 -8.06 8.54
C ALA A 2 8.56 -8.08 8.70
N ASN A 3 7.93 -6.93 8.95
CA ASN A 3 6.47 -6.80 8.89
C ASN A 3 6.00 -6.62 7.45
N LEU A 4 4.87 -7.19 7.10
CA LEU A 4 4.13 -6.89 5.88
C LEU A 4 3.04 -5.86 6.21
N ILE A 5 3.19 -4.65 5.67
CA ILE A 5 2.37 -3.49 5.99
C ILE A 5 1.47 -3.17 4.80
N TYR A 6 0.17 -3.26 4.99
CA TYR A 6 -0.81 -2.78 4.01
C TYR A 6 -1.00 -1.27 4.14
N VAL A 7 -0.65 -0.52 3.11
CA VAL A 7 -0.80 0.94 3.06
C VAL A 7 -1.85 1.32 2.03
N ALA A 8 -2.87 2.07 2.44
CA ALA A 8 -3.93 2.49 1.53
C ALA A 8 -4.59 3.83 1.92
N ASN A 9 -4.94 4.60 0.89
CA ASN A 9 -5.93 5.67 0.98
C ASN A 9 -7.32 5.05 0.84
N THR A 10 -8.25 5.52 1.63
CA THR A 10 -9.64 5.06 1.57
C THR A 10 -10.60 6.21 1.81
N SER A 11 -11.72 6.23 1.10
CA SER A 11 -12.85 7.07 1.45
C SER A 11 -13.41 6.69 2.82
N LEU A 12 -14.20 7.56 3.45
CA LEU A 12 -14.81 7.28 4.75
C LEU A 12 -15.76 6.07 4.70
N ASP A 13 -16.35 5.79 3.54
CA ASP A 13 -17.20 4.62 3.28
C ASP A 13 -16.43 3.39 2.76
N GLY A 14 -15.07 3.44 2.76
CA GLY A 14 -14.22 2.25 2.63
C GLY A 14 -13.78 1.85 1.23
N TYR A 15 -13.66 2.79 0.30
CA TYR A 15 -13.23 2.53 -1.08
C TYR A 15 -11.89 3.20 -1.39
N THR A 16 -11.06 2.55 -2.21
CA THR A 16 -9.78 3.10 -2.70
C THR A 16 -9.92 3.83 -4.02
N GLU A 17 -10.94 3.51 -4.79
CA GLU A 17 -11.35 4.16 -6.04
C GLU A 17 -12.88 4.07 -6.16
N ASP A 18 -13.48 5.02 -6.86
CA ASP A 18 -14.92 5.04 -7.13
C ASP A 18 -15.33 4.02 -8.19
N GLU A 19 -16.63 4.01 -8.60
CA GLU A 19 -17.16 3.09 -9.61
C GLU A 19 -16.54 3.28 -10.99
N ASP A 20 -16.06 4.48 -11.30
CA ASP A 20 -15.35 4.81 -12.54
C ASP A 20 -13.83 4.48 -12.46
N GLY A 21 -13.36 4.00 -11.31
CA GLY A 21 -11.96 3.70 -11.05
C GLY A 21 -11.09 4.94 -10.80
N LYS A 22 -11.72 6.08 -10.42
CA LYS A 22 -11.04 7.32 -10.10
C LYS A 22 -10.71 7.40 -8.62
N PHE A 23 -9.59 8.08 -8.31
CA PHE A 23 -9.10 8.36 -6.95
C PHE A 23 -8.50 9.77 -6.82
N ASP A 24 -8.88 10.68 -7.74
CA ASP A 24 -8.44 12.08 -7.78
C ASP A 24 -8.88 12.90 -6.56
N TRP A 25 -9.84 12.39 -5.80
CA TRP A 25 -10.26 12.91 -4.50
C TRP A 25 -9.23 12.71 -3.37
N THR A 26 -8.12 12.02 -3.63
CA THR A 26 -7.03 11.81 -2.65
C THR A 26 -5.99 12.91 -2.70
N ASP A 27 -6.38 14.18 -2.86
CA ASP A 27 -5.43 15.31 -2.94
C ASP A 27 -4.62 15.46 -1.65
N PRO A 28 -3.31 15.17 -1.67
CA PRO A 28 -2.50 15.18 -0.46
C PRO A 28 -2.01 16.60 -0.15
N SER A 29 -2.34 17.09 1.06
CA SER A 29 -1.62 18.24 1.61
C SER A 29 -0.12 17.93 1.74
N GLU A 30 0.74 18.97 1.78
CA GLU A 30 2.18 18.76 1.98
C GLU A 30 2.49 17.96 3.24
N GLU A 31 1.78 18.21 4.34
CA GLU A 31 1.95 17.50 5.60
C GLU A 31 1.68 16.00 5.44
N TYR A 32 0.58 15.65 4.80
CA TYR A 32 0.21 14.28 4.48
C TYR A 32 1.24 13.63 3.56
N PHE A 33 1.65 14.33 2.50
CA PHE A 33 2.59 13.81 1.51
C PHE A 33 3.98 13.51 2.13
N ARG A 34 4.48 14.40 3.02
CA ARG A 34 5.70 14.14 3.81
C ARG A 34 5.57 12.91 4.69
N PHE A 35 4.40 12.74 5.31
CA PHE A 35 4.17 11.62 6.22
C PHE A 35 4.16 10.28 5.48
N ILE A 36 3.46 10.18 4.33
CA ILE A 36 3.45 8.95 3.53
C ILE A 36 4.83 8.67 2.92
N THR A 37 5.58 9.71 2.52
CA THR A 37 6.96 9.56 2.05
C THR A 37 7.84 8.90 3.10
N ASN A 38 7.67 9.24 4.37
CA ASN A 38 8.43 8.61 5.46
C ASN A 38 8.05 7.14 5.67
N ILE A 39 6.77 6.77 5.49
CA ILE A 39 6.35 5.36 5.51
C ILE A 39 7.02 4.59 4.36
N VAL A 40 6.99 5.14 3.15
CA VAL A 40 7.63 4.53 1.97
C VAL A 40 9.15 4.42 2.15
N ARG A 41 9.78 5.42 2.78
CA ARG A 41 11.21 5.43 3.09
C ARG A 41 11.62 4.34 4.08
N ALA A 42 10.76 4.04 5.04
CA ALA A 42 11.01 3.01 6.04
C ALA A 42 10.84 1.59 5.48
N THR A 43 10.16 1.44 4.36
CA THR A 43 9.90 0.16 3.70
C THR A 43 10.75 0.04 2.43
N HIS A 44 11.73 -0.87 2.43
CA HIS A 44 12.69 -0.99 1.31
C HIS A 44 12.26 -1.98 0.22
N THR A 45 11.15 -2.68 0.42
CA THR A 45 10.57 -3.63 -0.53
C THR A 45 9.07 -3.38 -0.66
N HIS A 46 8.60 -3.22 -1.89
CA HIS A 46 7.21 -2.92 -2.19
C HIS A 46 6.58 -4.02 -3.04
N LEU A 47 5.41 -4.49 -2.65
CA LEU A 47 4.61 -5.47 -3.37
C LEU A 47 3.43 -4.76 -4.02
N TYR A 48 3.30 -4.88 -5.34
CA TYR A 48 2.24 -4.23 -6.11
C TYR A 48 1.50 -5.22 -7.01
N GLY A 49 0.18 -5.06 -7.10
CA GLY A 49 -0.55 -5.56 -8.25
C GLY A 49 -0.32 -4.67 -9.49
N ARG A 50 -0.71 -5.15 -10.67
CA ARG A 50 -0.49 -4.43 -11.93
C ARG A 50 -0.95 -2.97 -11.88
N ARG A 51 -2.22 -2.70 -11.53
CA ARG A 51 -2.77 -1.33 -11.52
C ARG A 51 -2.00 -0.40 -10.60
N MET A 52 -1.68 -0.86 -9.38
CA MET A 52 -0.90 -0.08 -8.43
C MET A 52 0.49 0.21 -8.97
N TYR A 53 1.14 -0.76 -9.61
CA TYR A 53 2.43 -0.54 -10.27
C TYR A 53 2.32 0.50 -11.39
N GLU A 54 1.32 0.38 -12.27
CA GLU A 54 1.08 1.34 -13.35
C GLU A 54 0.83 2.76 -12.83
N THR A 55 0.15 2.91 -11.69
CA THR A 55 -0.03 4.20 -11.00
C THR A 55 1.28 4.75 -10.45
N MET A 56 2.12 3.89 -9.88
CA MET A 56 3.33 4.32 -9.18
C MET A 56 4.56 4.47 -10.07
N MET A 57 4.61 3.78 -11.22
CA MET A 57 5.80 3.81 -12.08
C MET A 57 6.11 5.20 -12.63
N VAL A 58 5.15 6.12 -12.64
CA VAL A 58 5.32 7.51 -13.07
C VAL A 58 6.41 8.25 -12.26
N TRP A 59 6.66 7.84 -11.02
CA TRP A 59 7.72 8.39 -10.17
C TRP A 59 9.14 8.09 -10.68
N GLU A 60 9.28 7.21 -11.65
CA GLU A 60 10.55 6.94 -12.33
C GLU A 60 10.49 7.28 -13.83
N THR A 61 9.32 7.17 -14.44
CA THR A 61 9.17 7.32 -15.90
C THR A 61 8.78 8.72 -16.35
N ASP A 62 8.24 9.56 -15.44
CA ASP A 62 7.93 10.97 -15.72
C ASP A 62 8.88 11.91 -14.95
N PRO A 63 9.93 12.44 -15.62
CA PRO A 63 10.87 13.35 -14.96
C PRO A 63 10.24 14.70 -14.59
N ASN A 64 9.15 15.11 -15.23
CA ASN A 64 8.48 16.37 -14.92
C ASN A 64 7.80 16.28 -13.55
N LEU A 65 7.11 15.17 -13.28
CA LEU A 65 6.45 14.95 -12.00
C LEU A 65 7.45 15.05 -10.82
N ALA A 66 8.61 14.41 -10.95
CA ALA A 66 9.67 14.49 -9.93
C ALA A 66 10.30 15.88 -9.81
N ALA A 67 10.19 16.72 -10.84
CA ALA A 67 10.75 18.07 -10.87
C ALA A 67 9.80 19.16 -10.34
N GLU A 68 8.51 18.89 -10.18
CA GLU A 68 7.51 19.89 -9.80
C GLU A 68 7.77 20.52 -8.43
N SER A 69 8.25 19.75 -7.46
CA SER A 69 8.58 20.26 -6.13
C SER A 69 9.68 19.45 -5.45
N PRO A 70 10.35 20.02 -4.41
CA PRO A 70 11.29 19.24 -3.58
C PRO A 70 10.66 18.02 -2.93
N LEU A 71 9.36 18.06 -2.58
CA LEU A 71 8.64 16.94 -1.99
C LEU A 71 8.42 15.80 -2.97
N GLN A 72 8.05 16.11 -4.20
CA GLN A 72 7.85 15.10 -5.24
C GLN A 72 9.19 14.48 -5.65
N ARG A 73 10.26 15.27 -5.69
CA ARG A 73 11.62 14.75 -5.92
C ARG A 73 12.04 13.77 -4.82
N ASP A 74 11.84 14.14 -3.57
CA ASP A 74 12.16 13.29 -2.42
C ASP A 74 11.38 11.96 -2.47
N PHE A 75 10.09 12.01 -2.76
CA PHE A 75 9.28 10.81 -2.93
C PHE A 75 9.76 9.94 -4.09
N ALA A 76 10.05 10.54 -5.24
CA ALA A 76 10.56 9.83 -6.41
C ALA A 76 11.88 9.12 -6.12
N GLU A 77 12.83 9.78 -5.46
CA GLU A 77 14.11 9.20 -5.05
C GLU A 77 13.90 8.00 -4.11
N VAL A 78 13.03 8.15 -3.12
CA VAL A 78 12.70 7.08 -2.16
C VAL A 78 12.05 5.89 -2.87
N TRP A 79 11.07 6.13 -3.74
CA TRP A 79 10.38 5.07 -4.47
C TRP A 79 11.30 4.33 -5.44
N GLN A 80 12.16 5.06 -6.17
CA GLN A 80 13.15 4.49 -7.08
C GLN A 80 14.21 3.64 -6.35
N ALA A 81 14.56 4.03 -5.11
CA ALA A 81 15.54 3.30 -4.31
C ALA A 81 15.03 1.94 -3.82
N ALA A 82 13.73 1.78 -3.64
CA ALA A 82 13.11 0.56 -3.14
C ALA A 82 13.16 -0.59 -4.15
N ASN A 83 13.22 -1.83 -3.66
CA ASN A 83 12.96 -3.02 -4.47
C ASN A 83 11.45 -3.18 -4.68
N LYS A 84 11.04 -3.61 -5.85
CA LYS A 84 9.63 -3.78 -6.19
C LYS A 84 9.37 -5.19 -6.70
N ILE A 85 8.30 -5.83 -6.25
CA ILE A 85 7.80 -7.10 -6.77
C ILE A 85 6.38 -6.85 -7.28
N VAL A 86 6.19 -7.02 -8.58
CA VAL A 86 4.91 -6.78 -9.25
C VAL A 86 4.26 -8.11 -9.57
N TYR A 87 3.02 -8.28 -9.12
CA TYR A 87 2.23 -9.49 -9.37
C TYR A 87 1.24 -9.24 -10.51
N SER A 88 1.50 -9.87 -11.67
CA SER A 88 0.62 -9.73 -12.82
C SER A 88 0.76 -10.89 -13.80
N ARG A 89 -0.39 -11.44 -14.21
CA ARG A 89 -0.44 -12.46 -15.28
C ARG A 89 -0.40 -11.85 -16.67
N THR A 90 -0.73 -10.57 -16.81
CA THR A 90 -0.94 -9.90 -18.10
C THR A 90 0.05 -8.80 -18.41
N LEU A 91 0.81 -8.31 -17.42
CA LEU A 91 1.87 -7.33 -17.66
C LEU A 91 3.02 -8.03 -18.42
N GLU A 92 3.40 -7.51 -19.57
CA GLU A 92 4.43 -8.14 -20.42
C GLU A 92 5.83 -7.67 -20.05
N THR A 93 5.99 -6.38 -19.79
CA THR A 93 7.28 -5.73 -19.55
C THR A 93 7.28 -4.87 -18.30
N ILE A 94 8.44 -4.79 -17.66
CA ILE A 94 8.73 -3.88 -16.55
C ILE A 94 9.51 -2.69 -17.11
N SER A 95 9.10 -1.48 -16.75
CA SER A 95 9.72 -0.21 -17.21
C SER A 95 10.53 0.51 -16.15
N THR A 96 10.60 -0.02 -14.92
CA THR A 96 11.31 0.60 -13.80
C THR A 96 12.42 -0.28 -13.26
N ARG A 97 13.45 0.36 -12.67
CA ARG A 97 14.59 -0.34 -12.07
C ARG A 97 14.22 -1.06 -10.78
N LYS A 98 15.05 -2.01 -10.37
CA LYS A 98 14.85 -2.78 -9.11
C LYS A 98 13.46 -3.40 -9.00
N THR A 99 12.90 -3.83 -10.13
CA THR A 99 11.55 -4.37 -10.21
C THR A 99 11.58 -5.78 -10.78
N GLN A 100 10.94 -6.71 -10.07
CA GLN A 100 10.76 -8.10 -10.45
C GLN A 100 9.29 -8.35 -10.77
N LEU A 101 9.02 -9.14 -11.81
CA LEU A 101 7.67 -9.54 -12.20
C LEU A 101 7.40 -10.98 -11.78
N GLU A 102 6.36 -11.15 -10.97
CA GLU A 102 5.85 -12.45 -10.56
C GLU A 102 4.48 -12.71 -11.19
N ARG A 103 4.24 -13.94 -11.62
CA ARG A 103 2.99 -14.30 -12.32
C ARG A 103 1.86 -14.67 -11.37
N THR A 104 2.20 -15.15 -10.19
CA THR A 104 1.23 -15.60 -9.18
C THR A 104 1.66 -15.15 -7.78
N PHE A 105 0.68 -14.84 -6.94
CA PHE A 105 0.94 -14.61 -5.52
C PHE A 105 1.15 -15.94 -4.82
N ASP A 106 2.30 -16.10 -4.21
CA ASP A 106 2.64 -17.28 -3.40
C ASP A 106 2.85 -16.86 -1.95
N ALA A 107 1.96 -17.33 -1.06
CA ALA A 107 2.01 -17.01 0.35
C ALA A 107 3.29 -17.51 1.04
N GLU A 108 3.80 -18.66 0.62
CA GLU A 108 5.02 -19.23 1.19
C GLU A 108 6.27 -18.44 0.77
N ALA A 109 6.30 -17.97 -0.48
CA ALA A 109 7.37 -17.07 -0.94
C ALA A 109 7.39 -15.76 -0.13
N ILE A 110 6.21 -15.22 0.23
CA ILE A 110 6.14 -14.02 1.09
C ILE A 110 6.61 -14.31 2.51
N ARG A 111 6.28 -15.46 3.10
CA ARG A 111 6.83 -15.84 4.43
C ARG A 111 8.35 -15.89 4.41
N LYS A 112 8.93 -16.56 3.42
CA LYS A 112 10.38 -16.63 3.24
C LYS A 112 11.00 -15.24 3.03
N LEU A 113 10.35 -14.39 2.25
CA LEU A 113 10.81 -13.01 2.06
C LEU A 113 10.83 -12.25 3.39
N LYS A 114 9.77 -12.32 4.20
CA LYS A 114 9.71 -11.71 5.54
C LYS A 114 10.82 -12.20 6.48
N GLU A 115 11.22 -13.46 6.35
CA GLU A 115 12.30 -14.08 7.15
C GLU A 115 13.69 -13.66 6.67
N SER A 116 13.86 -13.42 5.37
CA SER A 116 15.16 -13.17 4.73
C SER A 116 15.63 -11.72 4.75
N ILE A 117 14.75 -10.77 5.07
CA ILE A 117 15.06 -9.34 5.08
C ILE A 117 14.80 -8.71 6.45
N GLU A 118 15.52 -7.64 6.74
CA GLU A 118 15.45 -6.93 8.03
C GLU A 118 14.48 -5.74 8.00
N HIS A 119 14.12 -5.26 6.81
CA HIS A 119 13.29 -4.08 6.62
C HIS A 119 11.84 -4.48 6.34
N ASP A 120 10.90 -3.66 6.82
CA ASP A 120 9.49 -3.87 6.58
C ASP A 120 9.15 -3.81 5.07
N ILE A 121 8.11 -4.54 4.71
CA ILE A 121 7.60 -4.69 3.35
C ILE A 121 6.29 -3.92 3.24
N LEU A 122 6.19 -3.07 2.24
CA LEU A 122 4.92 -2.41 1.89
C LEU A 122 4.16 -3.27 0.88
N ILE A 123 2.87 -3.47 1.09
CA ILE A 123 1.96 -4.00 0.08
C ILE A 123 0.91 -2.95 -0.27
N GLY A 124 0.83 -2.60 -1.55
CA GLY A 124 -0.12 -1.64 -2.10
C GLY A 124 -1.09 -2.26 -3.08
N GLY A 125 -2.32 -1.71 -3.09
CA GLY A 125 -3.41 -2.20 -3.92
C GLY A 125 -4.28 -3.26 -3.24
N PRO A 126 -5.61 -3.04 -3.16
CA PRO A 126 -6.50 -3.86 -2.34
C PRO A 126 -6.66 -5.29 -2.85
N GLU A 127 -6.56 -5.52 -4.15
CA GLU A 127 -6.70 -6.86 -4.73
C GLU A 127 -5.53 -7.76 -4.33
N LEU A 128 -4.29 -7.27 -4.43
CA LEU A 128 -3.11 -8.02 -4.00
C LEU A 128 -3.13 -8.20 -2.48
N ALA A 129 -3.43 -7.14 -1.73
CA ALA A 129 -3.53 -7.20 -0.29
C ALA A 129 -4.58 -8.21 0.19
N ALA A 130 -5.69 -8.38 -0.54
CA ALA A 130 -6.71 -9.36 -0.21
C ALA A 130 -6.18 -10.81 -0.18
N HIS A 131 -5.22 -11.15 -1.05
CA HIS A 131 -4.54 -12.45 -1.00
C HIS A 131 -3.70 -12.58 0.27
N ALA A 132 -2.95 -11.54 0.63
CA ALA A 132 -2.13 -11.52 1.84
C ALA A 132 -2.97 -11.57 3.12
N PHE A 133 -4.10 -10.84 3.17
CA PHE A 133 -5.06 -10.92 4.29
C PHE A 133 -5.61 -12.32 4.49
N ARG A 134 -6.08 -12.97 3.40
CA ARG A 134 -6.62 -14.36 3.48
C ARG A 134 -5.57 -15.38 3.88
N ALA A 135 -4.30 -15.13 3.55
CA ALA A 135 -3.18 -15.97 3.93
C ALA A 135 -2.64 -15.67 5.35
N GLY A 136 -3.21 -14.70 6.08
CA GLY A 136 -2.76 -14.30 7.40
C GLY A 136 -1.35 -13.70 7.41
N LEU A 137 -0.95 -12.98 6.36
CA LEU A 137 0.40 -12.46 6.19
C LEU A 137 0.56 -11.00 6.59
N ILE A 138 -0.55 -10.24 6.64
CA ILE A 138 -0.53 -8.82 7.00
C ILE A 138 -0.28 -8.67 8.49
N ASP A 139 0.76 -7.93 8.85
CA ASP A 139 1.09 -7.60 10.24
C ASP A 139 0.50 -6.27 10.68
N GLU A 140 0.50 -5.28 9.78
CA GLU A 140 -0.04 -3.96 10.08
C GLU A 140 -0.87 -3.41 8.91
N CYS A 141 -1.84 -2.56 9.26
CA CYS A 141 -2.63 -1.75 8.33
C CYS A 141 -2.38 -0.28 8.60
N HIS A 142 -1.93 0.45 7.60
CA HIS A 142 -1.75 1.90 7.61
C HIS A 142 -2.80 2.52 6.70
N LEU A 143 -3.87 3.04 7.27
CA LEU A 143 -5.03 3.53 6.53
C LEU A 143 -5.13 5.05 6.63
N PHE A 144 -5.23 5.71 5.51
CA PHE A 144 -5.51 7.14 5.41
C PHE A 144 -6.99 7.34 5.04
N LEU A 145 -7.79 7.73 6.00
CA LEU A 145 -9.22 7.98 5.81
C LEU A 145 -9.40 9.40 5.26
N ILE A 146 -9.78 9.48 4.00
CA ILE A 146 -10.07 10.73 3.32
C ILE A 146 -11.52 11.13 3.67
N PRO A 147 -11.78 12.42 4.01
CA PRO A 147 -13.10 12.89 4.45
C PRO A 147 -14.08 13.05 3.27
N ILE A 148 -14.36 11.94 2.57
CA ILE A 148 -15.28 11.87 1.43
C ILE A 148 -16.10 10.57 1.48
N LEU A 149 -17.30 10.61 0.95
CA LEU A 149 -18.10 9.44 0.61
C LEU A 149 -18.16 9.33 -0.92
N VAL A 150 -17.81 8.17 -1.47
CA VAL A 150 -17.84 7.92 -2.93
C VAL A 150 -19.00 7.03 -3.34
N GLY A 151 -19.65 6.34 -2.39
CA GLY A 151 -20.89 5.60 -2.62
C GLY A 151 -20.72 4.19 -3.21
N GLY A 152 -19.55 3.88 -3.77
CA GLY A 152 -19.27 2.58 -4.42
C GLY A 152 -17.88 2.55 -5.00
N GLY A 153 -17.50 1.42 -5.60
CA GLY A 153 -16.21 1.24 -6.24
C GLY A 153 -15.37 0.09 -5.67
N LYS A 154 -14.06 0.25 -5.64
CA LYS A 154 -13.15 -0.79 -5.17
C LYS A 154 -12.92 -0.70 -3.65
N ARG A 155 -13.35 -1.73 -2.93
CA ARG A 155 -13.19 -1.79 -1.47
C ARG A 155 -11.72 -1.79 -1.05
N CYS A 156 -11.41 -0.97 -0.05
CA CYS A 156 -10.08 -0.91 0.57
C CYS A 156 -9.72 -2.21 1.29
N LEU A 157 -10.65 -2.75 2.07
CA LEU A 157 -10.45 -3.97 2.84
C LEU A 157 -11.20 -5.15 2.23
N PRO A 158 -10.65 -6.37 2.29
CA PRO A 158 -11.25 -7.54 1.67
C PRO A 158 -12.54 -7.97 2.36
N ALA A 159 -13.49 -8.44 1.58
CA ALA A 159 -14.65 -9.17 2.10
C ALA A 159 -14.26 -10.57 2.62
N ASN A 160 -15.06 -11.09 3.55
CA ASN A 160 -14.91 -12.46 4.10
C ASN A 160 -13.60 -12.72 4.85
N VAL A 161 -12.99 -11.67 5.37
CA VAL A 161 -11.86 -11.75 6.31
C VAL A 161 -12.31 -11.16 7.64
N ARG A 162 -12.15 -11.93 8.72
CA ARG A 162 -12.38 -11.46 10.09
C ARG A 162 -11.06 -11.44 10.82
N LEU A 163 -10.60 -10.26 11.22
CA LEU A 163 -9.40 -10.05 12.00
C LEU A 163 -9.69 -9.07 13.12
N GLU A 164 -9.13 -9.31 14.28
CA GLU A 164 -9.07 -8.32 15.34
C GLU A 164 -7.83 -7.46 15.15
N LEU A 165 -7.96 -6.18 15.47
CA LEU A 165 -6.93 -5.19 15.25
C LEU A 165 -6.66 -4.43 16.57
N ASP A 166 -5.38 -4.16 16.86
CA ASP A 166 -4.95 -3.27 17.93
C ASP A 166 -4.55 -1.92 17.33
N LEU A 167 -5.17 -0.83 17.76
CA LEU A 167 -4.77 0.51 17.36
C LEU A 167 -3.40 0.83 17.97
N LEU A 168 -2.44 1.17 17.11
CA LEU A 168 -1.08 1.56 17.51
C LEU A 168 -0.88 3.06 17.46
N GLU A 169 -1.46 3.73 16.45
CA GLU A 169 -1.29 5.16 16.22
C GLU A 169 -2.51 5.74 15.52
N GLU A 170 -2.86 6.97 15.88
CA GLU A 170 -3.82 7.80 15.19
C GLU A 170 -3.23 9.19 14.95
N ARG A 171 -3.53 9.78 13.81
CA ARG A 171 -3.11 11.15 13.51
C ARG A 171 -4.13 11.85 12.64
N ARG A 172 -4.50 13.06 13.02
CA ARG A 172 -5.29 13.96 12.19
C ARG A 172 -4.38 14.94 11.46
N PHE A 173 -4.59 15.10 10.15
CA PHE A 173 -3.96 16.12 9.33
C PHE A 173 -4.83 17.37 9.20
N GLY A 174 -4.21 18.50 8.89
CA GLY A 174 -4.92 19.77 8.71
C GLY A 174 -5.95 19.74 7.59
N SER A 175 -5.78 18.89 6.59
CA SER A 175 -6.74 18.63 5.50
C SER A 175 -8.00 17.86 5.92
N GLY A 176 -8.07 17.36 7.16
CA GLY A 176 -9.16 16.52 7.63
C GLY A 176 -8.94 15.02 7.43
N VAL A 177 -7.88 14.62 6.74
CA VAL A 177 -7.47 13.21 6.63
C VAL A 177 -7.12 12.68 8.02
N VAL A 178 -7.51 11.42 8.29
CA VAL A 178 -7.14 10.71 9.52
C VAL A 178 -6.30 9.49 9.14
N PHE A 179 -5.10 9.41 9.69
CA PHE A 179 -4.25 8.23 9.61
C PHE A 179 -4.54 7.31 10.78
N LEU A 180 -4.67 6.01 10.49
CA LEU A 180 -4.82 4.96 11.48
C LEU A 180 -3.79 3.85 11.19
N ARG A 181 -3.01 3.51 12.21
CA ARG A 181 -2.09 2.39 12.18
C ARG A 181 -2.60 1.30 13.12
N TYR A 182 -2.88 0.14 12.56
CA TYR A 182 -3.33 -1.03 13.30
C TYR A 182 -2.36 -2.18 13.15
N ARG A 183 -2.19 -2.94 14.23
CA ARG A 183 -1.57 -4.27 14.20
C ARG A 183 -2.65 -5.33 14.11
N THR A 184 -2.43 -6.33 13.26
CA THR A 184 -3.30 -7.51 13.21
C THR A 184 -3.00 -8.43 14.39
N ARG A 185 -4.04 -8.91 15.06
CA ARG A 185 -3.89 -9.98 16.04
C ARG A 185 -3.80 -11.31 15.28
N GLN A 186 -2.57 -11.78 15.06
CA GLN A 186 -2.36 -13.08 14.44
C GLN A 186 -2.73 -14.19 15.44
N GLY A 187 -3.66 -15.06 15.03
CA GLY A 187 -3.79 -16.40 15.57
C GLY A 187 -4.26 -16.57 17.02
N ARG A 188 -5.44 -16.04 17.37
CA ARG A 188 -6.36 -16.86 18.15
C ARG A 188 -7.34 -17.47 17.16
N ALA A 189 -7.01 -18.67 16.67
CA ALA A 189 -8.01 -19.56 16.13
C ALA A 189 -9.17 -19.55 17.11
N ALA A 190 -10.36 -19.24 16.61
CA ALA A 190 -11.56 -19.31 17.41
C ALA A 190 -11.71 -20.76 17.89
N ASP A 191 -11.29 -21.02 19.11
CA ASP A 191 -11.83 -22.12 19.89
C ASP A 191 -13.31 -21.80 20.12
N ARG A 192 -14.17 -22.33 19.25
CA ARG A 192 -15.60 -22.54 19.46
C ARG A 192 -16.00 -23.83 18.81
#